data_71617e5fc5d71c9d29924752f95c055b
#
_entry.id   71617e5fc5d71c9d29924752f95c055b
#
_cell.length_a   1.000
_cell.length_b   1.000
_cell.length_c   1.000
_cell.angle_alpha   90.00
_cell.angle_beta   90.00
_cell.angle_gamma   90.00
#
_symmetry.space_group_name_H-M   'P 1'
#
loop_
_entity.id
_entity.type
_entity.pdbx_description
1 polymer ?
#
loop_
_entity_poly.entity_id
_entity_poly.type
_entity_poly.pdbx_seq_one_letter_code
_entity_poly.pdbx_strand_id
1 'polypeptide(L)'
;MIEHKSETNNANQDWARERLRNFLDDHHSLPVYRFALIAGVSRITIASFLSGKEVMGITLTKIAKAMGISLEKLKQPISEEEYKELQEESSNASN
;
A
#
# COMPACT_ATOMS: atom_id res chain seq x y z
N MET A 1 19.37 3.67 -20.13
CA MET A 1 19.54 4.39 -19.01
C MET A 1 18.48 5.33 -18.70
N ILE A 2 17.94 5.98 -19.60
CA ILE A 2 16.92 6.91 -19.33
C ILE A 2 15.71 6.31 -18.81
N GLU A 3 15.49 5.10 -19.15
CA GLU A 3 14.37 4.37 -18.64
C GLU A 3 14.35 4.34 -17.17
N HIS A 4 15.46 4.61 -16.55
CA HIS A 4 15.51 4.58 -15.12
C HIS A 4 14.48 5.42 -14.45
N LYS A 5 14.16 6.56 -15.02
CA LYS A 5 13.22 7.43 -14.39
C LYS A 5 11.85 6.84 -14.30
N SER A 6 11.40 6.25 -15.39
CA SER A 6 10.09 5.63 -15.36
C SER A 6 10.07 4.49 -14.40
N GLU A 7 11.13 3.74 -14.40
CA GLU A 7 11.19 2.61 -13.50
C GLU A 7 11.16 3.06 -12.07
N THR A 8 11.83 4.16 -11.78
CA THR A 8 11.85 4.68 -10.45
C THR A 8 10.45 5.07 -9.99
N ASN A 9 9.70 5.72 -10.87
CA ASN A 9 8.34 6.10 -10.51
C ASN A 9 7.48 4.89 -10.27
N ASN A 10 7.62 3.87 -11.11
CA ASN A 10 6.85 2.65 -10.92
C ASN A 10 7.23 1.97 -9.63
N ALA A 11 8.52 1.96 -9.32
CA ALA A 11 8.98 1.33 -8.08
C ALA A 11 8.36 2.00 -6.87
N ASN A 12 8.20 3.32 -6.91
CA ASN A 12 7.59 4.01 -5.80
C ASN A 12 6.17 3.55 -5.58
N GLN A 13 5.43 3.33 -6.64
CA GLN A 13 4.06 2.86 -6.50
C GLN A 13 4.00 1.39 -6.16
N ASP A 14 4.98 0.62 -6.59
CA ASP A 14 5.03 -0.78 -6.21
C ASP A 14 5.19 -0.93 -4.70
N TRP A 15 6.04 -0.11 -4.09
CA TRP A 15 6.18 -0.15 -2.63
C TRP A 15 4.90 0.26 -1.95
N ALA A 16 4.24 1.28 -2.46
CA ALA A 16 2.97 1.72 -1.90
C ALA A 16 1.92 0.62 -2.00
N ARG A 17 1.91 -0.08 -3.12
CA ARG A 17 0.98 -1.17 -3.35
C ARG A 17 1.22 -2.31 -2.37
N GLU A 18 2.49 -2.61 -2.15
CA GLU A 18 2.84 -3.67 -1.22
C GLU A 18 2.46 -3.29 0.21
N ARG A 19 2.68 -2.05 0.60
CA ARG A 19 2.29 -1.60 1.93
C ARG A 19 0.79 -1.69 2.11
N LEU A 20 0.03 -1.36 1.07
CA LEU A 20 -1.42 -1.45 1.18
C LEU A 20 -1.86 -2.89 1.32
N ARG A 21 -1.26 -3.81 0.56
CA ARG A 21 -1.60 -5.21 0.70
C ARG A 21 -1.34 -5.70 2.11
N ASN A 22 -0.18 -5.35 2.66
CA ASN A 22 0.16 -5.74 4.02
C ASN A 22 -0.81 -5.16 5.02
N PHE A 23 -1.20 -3.91 4.81
CA PHE A 23 -2.16 -3.25 5.70
C PHE A 23 -3.49 -3.99 5.71
N LEU A 24 -3.98 -4.35 4.54
CA LEU A 24 -5.25 -5.03 4.45
C LEU A 24 -5.18 -6.41 5.12
N ASP A 25 -4.11 -7.13 4.89
CA ASP A 25 -3.93 -8.44 5.51
C ASP A 25 -3.83 -8.33 7.02
N ASP A 26 -3.12 -7.30 7.49
CA ASP A 26 -2.89 -7.11 8.91
C ASP A 26 -4.17 -6.72 9.64
N HIS A 27 -5.16 -6.23 8.92
CA HIS A 27 -6.44 -5.84 9.49
C HIS A 27 -7.50 -6.88 9.17
N HIS A 28 -7.14 -8.14 9.34
CA HIS A 28 -8.07 -9.27 9.20
C HIS A 28 -8.61 -9.38 7.77
N SER A 29 -7.71 -9.22 6.81
CA SER A 29 -8.10 -9.30 5.39
C SER A 29 -9.21 -8.31 5.08
N LEU A 30 -8.99 -7.07 5.43
CA LEU A 30 -9.97 -6.02 5.20
C LEU A 30 -10.36 -5.98 3.72
N PRO A 31 -11.65 -6.08 3.39
CA PRO A 31 -12.06 -6.09 1.98
C PRO A 31 -11.76 -4.75 1.30
N VAL A 32 -11.45 -4.83 0.03
CA VAL A 32 -11.11 -3.65 -0.75
C VAL A 32 -12.23 -2.61 -0.70
N TYR A 33 -13.47 -3.04 -0.79
CA TYR A 33 -14.57 -2.08 -0.82
C TYR A 33 -14.68 -1.30 0.49
N ARG A 34 -14.34 -1.94 1.61
CA ARG A 34 -14.38 -1.24 2.89
C ARG A 34 -13.25 -0.24 3.00
N PHE A 35 -12.06 -0.64 2.57
CA PHE A 35 -10.95 0.29 2.58
C PHE A 35 -11.23 1.48 1.65
N ALA A 36 -11.82 1.22 0.50
CA ALA A 36 -12.14 2.29 -0.44
C ALA A 36 -13.09 3.31 0.18
N LEU A 37 -14.07 2.84 0.93
CA LEU A 37 -14.98 3.75 1.63
C LEU A 37 -14.23 4.61 2.63
N ILE A 38 -13.36 4.01 3.41
CA ILE A 38 -12.58 4.73 4.40
C ILE A 38 -11.70 5.77 3.74
N ALA A 39 -11.07 5.41 2.62
CA ALA A 39 -10.15 6.31 1.94
C ALA A 39 -10.84 7.38 1.12
N GLY A 40 -12.11 7.20 0.83
CA GLY A 40 -12.81 8.14 -0.03
C GLY A 40 -12.40 8.01 -1.48
N VAL A 41 -12.08 6.79 -1.90
CA VAL A 41 -11.63 6.49 -3.27
C VAL A 41 -12.53 5.39 -3.80
N SER A 42 -12.76 5.37 -5.10
CA SER A 42 -13.64 4.35 -5.65
C SER A 42 -13.01 2.97 -5.50
N ARG A 43 -13.88 1.97 -5.35
CA ARG A 43 -13.43 0.60 -5.24
C ARG A 43 -12.64 0.16 -6.48
N ILE A 44 -13.09 0.60 -7.63
CA ILE A 44 -12.41 0.25 -8.87
C ILE A 44 -11.00 0.80 -8.89
N THR A 45 -10.82 2.03 -8.41
CA THR A 45 -9.50 2.64 -8.37
C THR A 45 -8.58 1.87 -7.43
N ILE A 46 -9.06 1.48 -6.27
CA ILE A 46 -8.24 0.72 -5.33
C ILE A 46 -7.89 -0.64 -5.92
N ALA A 47 -8.87 -1.32 -6.52
CA ALA A 47 -8.62 -2.62 -7.11
C ALA A 47 -7.61 -2.53 -8.25
N SER A 48 -7.72 -1.50 -9.08
CA SER A 48 -6.77 -1.30 -10.17
C SER A 48 -5.37 -1.03 -9.63
N PHE A 49 -5.28 -0.22 -8.59
CA PHE A 49 -4.00 0.05 -7.97
C PHE A 49 -3.35 -1.24 -7.48
N LEU A 50 -4.12 -2.07 -6.78
CA LEU A 50 -3.60 -3.33 -6.27
C LEU A 50 -3.19 -4.29 -7.38
N SER A 51 -3.80 -4.18 -8.54
CA SER A 51 -3.47 -5.06 -9.65
C SER A 51 -2.28 -4.55 -10.46
N GLY A 52 -1.72 -3.40 -10.09
CA GLY A 52 -0.48 -2.94 -10.71
C GLY A 52 -0.59 -1.62 -11.45
N LYS A 53 -1.75 -0.99 -11.47
CA LYS A 53 -1.89 0.27 -12.18
C LYS A 53 -1.51 1.43 -11.29
N GLU A 54 -1.03 2.49 -11.93
CA GLU A 54 -0.65 3.68 -11.19
C GLU A 54 -1.86 4.54 -10.93
N VAL A 55 -1.79 5.29 -9.84
CA VAL A 55 -2.85 6.25 -9.51
C VAL A 55 -2.25 7.63 -9.35
N MET A 56 -3.09 8.64 -9.32
CA MET A 56 -2.64 10.01 -9.17
C MET A 56 -2.16 10.25 -7.75
N GLY A 57 -1.32 11.27 -7.60
CA GLY A 57 -0.74 11.59 -6.30
C GLY A 57 -1.79 11.86 -5.24
N ILE A 58 -2.89 12.53 -5.63
CA ILE A 58 -3.92 12.82 -4.66
C ILE A 58 -4.59 11.53 -4.17
N THR A 59 -4.68 10.53 -5.04
CA THR A 59 -5.22 9.24 -4.64
C THR A 59 -4.28 8.55 -3.66
N LEU A 60 -2.97 8.60 -3.93
CA LEU A 60 -2.00 8.04 -3.00
C LEU A 60 -2.09 8.71 -1.64
N THR A 61 -2.29 10.02 -1.63
CA THR A 61 -2.42 10.75 -0.38
C THR A 61 -3.62 10.25 0.41
N LYS A 62 -4.73 10.02 -0.27
CA LYS A 62 -5.93 9.52 0.40
C LYS A 62 -5.70 8.10 0.94
N ILE A 63 -4.99 7.29 0.18
CA ILE A 63 -4.67 5.93 0.63
C ILE A 63 -3.80 5.99 1.88
N ALA A 64 -2.75 6.82 1.85
CA ALA A 64 -1.86 6.94 2.99
C ALA A 64 -2.61 7.39 4.23
N LYS A 65 -3.47 8.38 4.06
CA LYS A 65 -4.23 8.91 5.18
C LYS A 65 -5.13 7.84 5.78
N ALA A 66 -5.76 7.05 4.92
CA ALA A 66 -6.61 5.97 5.41
C ALA A 66 -5.82 4.91 6.15
N MET A 67 -4.56 4.72 5.77
CA MET A 67 -3.69 3.78 6.44
C MET A 67 -3.06 4.35 7.71
N GLY A 68 -3.24 5.65 7.93
CA GLY A 68 -2.67 6.27 9.12
C GLY A 68 -1.20 6.59 9.01
N ILE A 69 -0.68 6.71 7.79
CA ILE A 69 0.73 7.02 7.58
C ILE A 69 0.85 8.22 6.64
N SER A 70 2.05 8.78 6.57
CA SER A 70 2.30 9.88 5.66
C SER A 70 2.47 9.37 4.24
N LEU A 71 2.31 10.28 3.27
CA LEU A 71 2.54 9.92 1.89
C LEU A 71 3.98 9.48 1.68
N GLU A 72 4.90 10.14 2.37
CA GLU A 72 6.31 9.79 2.25
C GLU A 72 6.55 8.38 2.74
N LYS A 73 5.94 8.01 3.86
CA LYS A 73 6.09 6.66 4.37
C LYS A 73 5.51 5.64 3.41
N LEU A 74 4.40 5.98 2.80
CA LEU A 74 3.75 5.08 1.86
C LEU A 74 4.67 4.74 0.68
N LYS A 75 5.48 5.69 0.27
CA LYS A 75 6.36 5.49 -0.88
C LYS A 75 7.70 4.85 -0.54
N GLN A 76 8.00 4.70 0.73
CA GLN A 76 9.29 4.14 1.12
C GLN A 76 9.36 2.66 0.86
N PRO A 77 10.55 2.16 0.48
CA PRO A 77 10.74 0.71 0.41
C PRO A 77 10.51 0.08 1.77
N ILE A 78 10.07 -1.16 1.76
CA ILE A 78 9.85 -1.89 2.99
C ILE A 78 11.17 -2.57 3.34
N SER A 79 11.69 -2.27 4.53
CA SER A 79 12.97 -2.82 4.95
C SER A 79 12.79 -4.25 5.46
N GLU A 80 13.92 -4.94 5.58
CA GLU A 80 13.88 -6.29 6.13
C GLU A 80 13.35 -6.31 7.54
N GLU A 81 13.67 -5.28 8.29
CA GLU A 81 13.16 -5.20 9.64
C GLU A 81 11.65 -5.08 9.68
N GLU A 82 11.10 -4.31 8.78
CA GLU A 82 9.66 -4.19 8.70
C GLU A 82 9.02 -5.52 8.33
N TYR A 83 9.62 -6.24 7.41
CA TYR A 83 9.10 -7.55 7.04
C TYR A 83 9.14 -8.50 8.23
N LYS A 84 10.20 -8.45 9.01
CA LYS A 84 10.28 -9.29 10.19
C LYS A 84 9.19 -8.96 11.18
N GLU A 85 8.95 -7.69 11.40
CA GLU A 85 7.91 -7.28 12.33
C GLU A 85 6.54 -7.74 11.86
N LEU A 86 6.29 -7.63 10.57
CA LEU A 86 5.02 -8.07 10.05
C LEU A 86 4.84 -9.57 10.24
N GLN A 87 5.89 -10.34 10.01
CA GLN A 87 5.82 -11.78 10.18
C GLN A 87 5.63 -12.16 11.64
N GLU A 88 6.30 -11.45 12.53
CA GLU A 88 6.15 -11.72 13.95
C GLU A 88 4.75 -11.43 14.42
N GLU A 89 4.19 -10.34 13.96
CA GLU A 89 2.83 -10.00 14.33
C GLU A 89 1.86 -11.05 13.82
N SER A 90 2.08 -11.50 12.60
CA SER A 90 1.22 -12.55 12.05
C SER A 90 1.31 -13.82 12.87
N SER A 91 2.52 -14.18 13.26
CA SER A 91 2.71 -15.37 14.08
C SER A 91 2.01 -15.23 15.40
N ASN A 92 2.16 -14.08 16.03
CA ASN A 92 1.51 -13.84 17.30
C ASN A 92 0.00 -13.89 17.16
N ALA A 93 -0.50 -13.35 16.08
CA ALA A 93 -1.93 -13.32 15.86
C ALA A 93 -2.50 -14.71 15.66
N SER A 94 -1.71 -15.63 15.13
CA SER A 94 -2.23 -16.95 14.90
C SER A 94 -2.22 -17.81 16.14
N ASN A 95 -1.58 -17.37 17.17
CA ASN A 95 -1.62 -18.08 18.41
C ASN A 95 -2.86 -17.71 19.20
#